data_637e3ad9136859f42f26b422969fec94
#
_entry.id   637e3ad9136859f42f26b422969fec94
#
_cell.length_a   1.000
_cell.length_b   1.000
_cell.length_c   1.000
_cell.angle_alpha   90.00
_cell.angle_beta   90.00
_cell.angle_gamma   90.00
#
_symmetry.space_group_name_H-M   'P 1'
#
loop_
_entity.id
_entity.type
_entity.pdbx_description
1 polymer ?
#
loop_
_entity_poly.entity_id
_entity_poly.type
_entity_poly.pdbx_seq_one_letter_code
_entity_poly.pdbx_strand_id
1 'polypeptide(L)'
;MRSAVATVIVAVLAVTVASASGVAGAEPGDPLARFHQQHLDWRECEDAALTAEGAACTDVTVPLDYGRPDGPSITIAVSRIPARDVAHRRGVLLTNSGGPGTPGLDAFDLVGDVLEPDVLSRYDLIGFDPRGVARSGRHQRCGWPVASSIRSAGVGFPGFVAETVLQAQLAADCLVGDRDWMRQLSTRNTARDMDVIRAALSADRISYYGVSYGTYLGAVYAQLFPDRSDRMVLDSVIDPRRYWLGLQQDWGPAVEAAFDDWADWAAARDQQYHLGDSATAVRRGVEDLIDRASLSPIVVEGFGFDDHLLPNLLWTMLRDARLNEALASSIRAVTDAADGRTPQVPPQLHQQIEAEKQGEDSVMVQIWCADAPMPADPAWYWNAIQAARPSQPIFAALANNIQPCAFWSPPPEPPTVVDNAVPALILQATGDNRTPYPHAVALHQQMSGSRLITLADTRIHMVLRPDLSTCILDTTNRYFGDGTFPAEDRTCAPTTPLE
;
A
#
# COMPACT_ATOMS: atom_id res chain seq x y z
N MET A 1 61.38 -18.44 -77.72
CA MET A 1 61.58 -17.93 -76.36
C MET A 1 60.49 -18.53 -75.51
N ARG A 2 60.82 -19.29 -74.51
CA ARG A 2 59.98 -20.33 -73.89
C ARG A 2 59.15 -19.72 -72.81
N SER A 3 57.76 -19.88 -72.91
CA SER A 3 56.79 -19.63 -71.83
C SER A 3 56.77 -20.83 -70.93
N ALA A 4 56.92 -20.57 -69.62
CA ALA A 4 56.67 -21.55 -68.57
C ALA A 4 55.27 -21.37 -68.03
N VAL A 5 54.48 -22.45 -68.15
CA VAL A 5 53.15 -22.49 -67.54
C VAL A 5 53.31 -23.10 -66.13
N ALA A 6 52.92 -22.34 -65.10
CA ALA A 6 52.95 -22.80 -63.75
C ALA A 6 51.51 -23.35 -63.39
N THR A 7 51.47 -24.64 -63.13
CA THR A 7 50.26 -25.29 -62.67
C THR A 7 50.10 -25.11 -61.15
N VAL A 8 49.05 -24.44 -60.74
CA VAL A 8 48.64 -24.29 -59.30
C VAL A 8 47.78 -25.46 -58.92
N ILE A 9 48.27 -26.29 -58.02
CA ILE A 9 47.45 -27.38 -57.38
C ILE A 9 46.80 -26.75 -56.16
N VAL A 10 45.47 -26.66 -56.21
CA VAL A 10 44.66 -26.26 -55.03
C VAL A 10 44.39 -27.53 -54.23
N ALA A 11 45.04 -27.63 -53.06
CA ALA A 11 44.72 -28.67 -52.08
C ALA A 11 43.50 -28.19 -51.23
N VAL A 12 42.39 -28.87 -51.39
CA VAL A 12 41.20 -28.69 -50.53
C VAL A 12 41.44 -29.43 -49.22
N LEU A 13 41.76 -28.70 -48.15
CA LEU A 13 41.73 -29.26 -46.79
C LEU A 13 40.27 -29.31 -46.31
N ALA A 14 39.73 -30.52 -46.21
CA ALA A 14 38.48 -30.75 -45.48
C ALA A 14 38.75 -30.60 -43.98
N VAL A 15 38.32 -29.48 -43.38
CA VAL A 15 38.28 -29.32 -41.92
C VAL A 15 37.03 -30.01 -41.40
N THR A 16 37.21 -31.18 -40.81
CA THR A 16 36.19 -31.83 -40.01
C THR A 16 36.06 -31.05 -38.69
N VAL A 17 35.00 -30.24 -38.57
CA VAL A 17 34.61 -29.65 -37.29
C VAL A 17 34.03 -30.76 -36.41
N ALA A 18 34.86 -31.29 -35.53
CA ALA A 18 34.37 -32.12 -34.45
C ALA A 18 33.59 -31.20 -33.50
N SER A 19 32.26 -31.35 -33.48
CA SER A 19 31.40 -30.74 -32.47
C SER A 19 31.77 -31.35 -31.12
N ALA A 20 32.68 -30.70 -30.40
CA ALA A 20 32.84 -30.95 -28.98
C ALA A 20 31.57 -30.44 -28.30
N SER A 21 30.70 -31.39 -27.90
CA SER A 21 29.67 -31.12 -26.91
C SER A 21 30.39 -30.72 -25.63
N GLY A 22 30.66 -29.41 -25.53
CA GLY A 22 31.09 -28.82 -24.26
C GLY A 22 30.00 -29.12 -23.25
N VAL A 23 30.33 -29.93 -22.27
CA VAL A 23 29.61 -29.92 -20.98
C VAL A 23 29.73 -28.50 -20.51
N ALA A 24 28.64 -27.74 -20.64
CA ALA A 24 28.54 -26.42 -20.03
C ALA A 24 28.88 -26.63 -18.56
N GLY A 25 30.00 -26.08 -18.12
CA GLY A 25 30.33 -26.01 -16.72
C GLY A 25 29.13 -25.36 -16.04
N ALA A 26 28.55 -26.03 -15.04
CA ALA A 26 27.49 -25.47 -14.25
C ALA A 26 27.96 -24.09 -13.79
N GLU A 27 27.30 -23.04 -14.23
CA GLU A 27 27.41 -21.75 -13.61
C GLU A 27 27.22 -21.97 -12.10
N PRO A 28 27.93 -21.25 -11.19
CA PRO A 28 27.71 -21.37 -9.77
C PRO A 28 26.20 -21.23 -9.55
N GLY A 29 25.55 -22.31 -9.10
CA GLY A 29 24.11 -22.50 -9.21
C GLY A 29 23.38 -21.32 -8.57
N ASP A 30 22.32 -20.83 -9.23
CA ASP A 30 21.43 -19.81 -8.66
C ASP A 30 21.09 -20.20 -7.21
N PRO A 31 21.50 -19.40 -6.20
CA PRO A 31 21.26 -19.71 -4.78
C PRO A 31 19.77 -19.81 -4.44
N LEU A 32 18.90 -19.29 -5.32
CA LEU A 32 17.44 -19.35 -5.19
C LEU A 32 16.80 -20.47 -6.02
N ALA A 33 17.58 -21.29 -6.75
CA ALA A 33 17.05 -22.33 -7.64
C ALA A 33 16.06 -23.26 -6.96
N ARG A 34 16.31 -23.67 -5.70
CA ARG A 34 15.39 -24.54 -4.94
C ARG A 34 14.03 -23.89 -4.65
N PHE A 35 13.99 -22.54 -4.56
CA PHE A 35 12.76 -21.79 -4.34
C PHE A 35 12.04 -21.51 -5.66
N HIS A 36 12.79 -21.24 -6.73
CA HIS A 36 12.23 -20.97 -8.06
C HIS A 36 11.63 -22.20 -8.72
N GLN A 37 12.18 -23.39 -8.42
CA GLN A 37 11.81 -24.66 -9.07
C GLN A 37 10.95 -25.55 -8.16
N GLN A 38 10.42 -24.99 -7.05
CA GLN A 38 9.58 -25.75 -6.14
C GLN A 38 8.27 -26.18 -6.79
N HIS A 39 7.78 -27.37 -6.43
CA HIS A 39 6.45 -27.82 -6.81
C HIS A 39 5.38 -27.16 -5.95
N LEU A 40 4.28 -26.74 -6.55
CA LEU A 40 3.15 -26.12 -5.86
C LEU A 40 2.00 -27.13 -5.72
N ASP A 41 1.68 -27.48 -4.49
CA ASP A 41 0.57 -28.36 -4.16
C ASP A 41 -0.70 -27.53 -3.96
N TRP A 42 -1.49 -27.39 -5.02
CA TRP A 42 -2.75 -26.66 -4.99
C TRP A 42 -3.83 -27.47 -4.27
N ARG A 43 -4.53 -26.85 -3.35
CA ARG A 43 -5.62 -27.43 -2.55
C ARG A 43 -6.79 -26.45 -2.43
N GLU A 44 -7.92 -26.94 -1.99
CA GLU A 44 -9.04 -26.09 -1.59
C GLU A 44 -8.59 -25.10 -0.52
N CYS A 45 -9.04 -23.84 -0.65
CA CYS A 45 -8.72 -22.82 0.33
C CYS A 45 -9.46 -23.10 1.66
N GLU A 46 -8.83 -22.77 2.79
CA GLU A 46 -9.51 -22.92 4.09
C GLU A 46 -10.65 -21.91 4.26
N ASP A 47 -10.58 -20.77 3.55
CA ASP A 47 -11.66 -19.81 3.47
C ASP A 47 -12.67 -20.27 2.42
N ALA A 48 -13.90 -20.50 2.89
CA ALA A 48 -14.99 -20.97 2.03
C ALA A 48 -15.41 -19.92 0.98
N ALA A 49 -15.23 -18.63 1.24
CA ALA A 49 -15.53 -17.57 0.29
C ALA A 49 -14.58 -17.66 -0.92
N LEU A 50 -13.27 -17.80 -0.69
CA LEU A 50 -12.27 -17.99 -1.75
C LEU A 50 -12.57 -19.24 -2.60
N THR A 51 -12.96 -20.33 -1.96
CA THR A 51 -13.35 -21.58 -2.66
C THR A 51 -14.61 -21.37 -3.50
N ALA A 52 -15.59 -20.63 -3.00
CA ALA A 52 -16.82 -20.33 -3.75
C ALA A 52 -16.57 -19.50 -5.01
N GLU A 53 -15.53 -18.66 -5.02
CA GLU A 53 -15.06 -17.90 -6.18
C GLU A 53 -14.22 -18.72 -7.16
N GLY A 54 -13.91 -19.98 -6.82
CA GLY A 54 -13.13 -20.89 -7.63
C GLY A 54 -11.62 -20.79 -7.43
N ALA A 55 -11.20 -20.18 -6.32
CA ALA A 55 -9.79 -20.11 -5.95
C ALA A 55 -9.27 -21.45 -5.41
N ALA A 56 -8.02 -21.76 -5.72
CA ALA A 56 -7.22 -22.78 -5.06
C ALA A 56 -6.05 -22.11 -4.32
N CYS A 57 -5.66 -22.72 -3.19
CA CYS A 57 -4.60 -22.20 -2.33
C CYS A 57 -3.37 -23.11 -2.31
N THR A 58 -2.22 -22.50 -2.10
CA THR A 58 -0.94 -23.20 -1.92
C THR A 58 -0.01 -22.41 -1.00
N ASP A 59 1.09 -23.04 -0.59
CA ASP A 59 2.17 -22.40 0.15
C ASP A 59 3.43 -22.33 -0.72
N VAL A 60 4.01 -21.16 -0.86
CA VAL A 60 5.28 -20.92 -1.55
C VAL A 60 6.38 -20.74 -0.50
N THR A 61 7.40 -21.60 -0.54
CA THR A 61 8.56 -21.48 0.35
C THR A 61 9.52 -20.40 -0.17
N VAL A 62 9.96 -19.51 0.72
CA VAL A 62 10.92 -18.44 0.40
C VAL A 62 12.01 -18.35 1.49
N PRO A 63 13.20 -17.78 1.21
CA PRO A 63 14.17 -17.51 2.26
C PRO A 63 13.60 -16.52 3.28
N LEU A 64 13.87 -16.74 4.57
CA LEU A 64 13.65 -15.69 5.55
C LEU A 64 14.55 -14.48 5.26
N ASP A 65 15.82 -14.72 5.01
CA ASP A 65 16.84 -13.72 4.69
C ASP A 65 17.43 -14.00 3.31
N TYR A 66 17.15 -13.14 2.34
CA TYR A 66 17.67 -13.26 0.98
C TYR A 66 19.19 -13.07 0.88
N GLY A 67 19.83 -12.47 1.89
CA GLY A 67 21.28 -12.41 2.00
C GLY A 67 21.89 -13.75 2.46
N ARG A 68 21.08 -14.66 2.99
CA ARG A 68 21.47 -15.99 3.47
C ARG A 68 20.45 -17.05 3.03
N PRO A 69 20.30 -17.31 1.71
CA PRO A 69 19.25 -18.17 1.19
C PRO A 69 19.34 -19.62 1.68
N ASP A 70 20.51 -20.09 2.12
CA ASP A 70 20.69 -21.42 2.72
C ASP A 70 20.28 -21.47 4.20
N GLY A 71 19.91 -20.35 4.79
CA GLY A 71 19.42 -20.24 6.18
C GLY A 71 17.96 -20.69 6.33
N PRO A 72 17.27 -20.21 7.38
CA PRO A 72 15.86 -20.47 7.59
C PRO A 72 14.98 -20.01 6.43
N SER A 73 13.91 -20.75 6.17
CA SER A 73 12.87 -20.39 5.18
C SER A 73 11.53 -20.18 5.87
N ILE A 74 10.63 -19.50 5.17
CA ILE A 74 9.24 -19.26 5.55
C ILE A 74 8.32 -19.66 4.42
N THR A 75 7.02 -19.76 4.69
CA THR A 75 5.99 -19.98 3.68
C THR A 75 5.19 -18.70 3.44
N ILE A 76 4.88 -18.45 2.18
CA ILE A 76 3.96 -17.40 1.72
C ILE A 76 2.69 -18.09 1.24
N ALA A 77 1.57 -17.76 1.86
CA ALA A 77 0.26 -18.25 1.42
C ALA A 77 -0.15 -17.56 0.13
N VAL A 78 -0.57 -18.33 -0.84
CA VAL A 78 -0.95 -17.88 -2.18
C VAL A 78 -2.28 -18.49 -2.58
N SER A 79 -3.16 -17.70 -3.17
CA SER A 79 -4.40 -18.13 -3.82
C SER A 79 -4.32 -17.89 -5.33
N ARG A 80 -5.09 -18.69 -6.09
CA ARG A 80 -5.16 -18.56 -7.53
C ARG A 80 -6.55 -18.86 -8.05
N ILE A 81 -7.09 -17.97 -8.88
CA ILE A 81 -8.21 -18.25 -9.78
C ILE A 81 -7.62 -18.42 -11.18
N PRO A 82 -7.68 -19.61 -11.80
CA PRO A 82 -7.10 -19.86 -13.11
C PRO A 82 -7.80 -19.06 -14.22
N ALA A 83 -7.04 -18.67 -15.24
CA ALA A 83 -7.56 -18.08 -16.46
C ALA A 83 -8.61 -19.01 -17.10
N ARG A 84 -9.79 -18.46 -17.41
CA ARG A 84 -10.91 -19.21 -18.04
C ARG A 84 -10.72 -19.33 -19.55
N ASP A 85 -10.17 -18.32 -20.20
CA ASP A 85 -9.78 -18.34 -21.63
C ASP A 85 -8.32 -18.79 -21.77
N VAL A 86 -8.11 -20.10 -21.65
CA VAL A 86 -6.78 -20.73 -21.73
C VAL A 86 -6.11 -20.47 -23.09
N ALA A 87 -6.89 -20.37 -24.17
CA ALA A 87 -6.37 -20.15 -25.52
C ALA A 87 -5.72 -18.74 -25.68
N HIS A 88 -6.20 -17.78 -24.94
CA HIS A 88 -5.70 -16.40 -24.96
C HIS A 88 -5.10 -15.97 -23.60
N ARG A 89 -4.70 -16.97 -22.79
CA ARG A 89 -4.07 -16.72 -21.49
C ARG A 89 -2.86 -15.79 -21.64
N ARG A 90 -2.87 -14.69 -20.86
CA ARG A 90 -1.77 -13.72 -20.90
C ARG A 90 -0.66 -13.99 -19.89
N GLY A 91 -0.99 -14.57 -18.76
CA GLY A 91 -0.07 -14.79 -17.67
C GLY A 91 -0.72 -14.64 -16.32
N VAL A 92 0.03 -14.17 -15.34
CA VAL A 92 -0.42 -13.96 -13.97
C VAL A 92 -0.66 -12.48 -13.69
N LEU A 93 -1.72 -12.16 -12.94
CA LEU A 93 -2.00 -10.83 -12.42
C LEU A 93 -1.99 -10.92 -10.89
N LEU A 94 -0.97 -10.35 -10.28
CA LEU A 94 -0.85 -10.22 -8.84
C LEU A 94 -1.52 -8.93 -8.37
N THR A 95 -2.15 -8.97 -7.21
CA THR A 95 -2.82 -7.81 -6.61
C THR A 95 -2.35 -7.57 -5.18
N ASN A 96 -2.37 -6.31 -4.73
CA ASN A 96 -2.08 -5.93 -3.36
C ASN A 96 -2.91 -4.71 -2.94
N SER A 97 -3.71 -4.85 -1.89
CA SER A 97 -4.63 -3.82 -1.37
C SER A 97 -3.95 -2.72 -0.55
N GLY A 98 -2.68 -2.86 -0.23
CA GLY A 98 -1.93 -1.85 0.52
C GLY A 98 -1.83 -2.12 2.01
N GLY A 99 -2.04 -1.11 2.82
CA GLY A 99 -1.78 -1.05 4.25
C GLY A 99 -0.47 -0.34 4.55
N PRO A 100 0.68 -1.01 4.78
CA PRO A 100 0.98 -2.44 4.67
C PRO A 100 0.32 -3.32 5.76
N GLY A 101 0.48 -4.62 5.62
CA GLY A 101 0.00 -5.58 6.62
C GLY A 101 -1.43 -6.09 6.40
N THR A 102 -2.10 -5.66 5.32
CA THR A 102 -3.41 -6.20 4.93
C THR A 102 -3.25 -7.61 4.34
N PRO A 103 -4.08 -8.59 4.74
CA PRO A 103 -4.17 -9.88 4.07
C PRO A 103 -4.45 -9.73 2.57
N GLY A 104 -4.02 -10.66 1.75
CA GLY A 104 -4.09 -10.52 0.31
C GLY A 104 -4.50 -11.76 -0.46
N LEU A 105 -4.98 -12.82 0.19
CA LEU A 105 -5.45 -14.01 -0.52
C LEU A 105 -6.70 -13.75 -1.37
N ASP A 106 -7.51 -12.74 -1.01
CA ASP A 106 -8.69 -12.24 -1.72
C ASP A 106 -8.44 -10.94 -2.49
N ALA A 107 -7.20 -10.45 -2.53
CA ALA A 107 -6.91 -9.14 -3.12
C ALA A 107 -7.21 -9.05 -4.63
N PHE A 108 -7.45 -10.16 -5.32
CA PHE A 108 -7.94 -10.17 -6.69
C PHE A 108 -9.36 -9.58 -6.84
N ASP A 109 -10.14 -9.50 -5.76
CA ASP A 109 -11.44 -8.81 -5.73
C ASP A 109 -11.33 -7.33 -6.11
N LEU A 110 -10.16 -6.72 -5.83
CA LEU A 110 -9.87 -5.35 -6.25
C LEU A 110 -10.01 -5.12 -7.76
N VAL A 111 -9.83 -6.18 -8.55
CA VAL A 111 -9.95 -6.11 -10.02
C VAL A 111 -11.21 -6.80 -10.54
N GLY A 112 -11.88 -7.61 -9.70
CA GLY A 112 -13.03 -8.42 -10.05
C GLY A 112 -14.21 -7.62 -10.60
N ASP A 113 -14.50 -6.48 -9.97
CA ASP A 113 -15.63 -5.60 -10.32
C ASP A 113 -15.27 -4.50 -11.32
N VAL A 114 -13.98 -4.30 -11.63
CA VAL A 114 -13.51 -3.16 -12.44
C VAL A 114 -12.93 -3.56 -13.79
N LEU A 115 -12.36 -4.76 -13.90
CA LEU A 115 -11.90 -5.26 -15.19
C LEU A 115 -13.03 -5.99 -15.91
N GLU A 116 -13.10 -5.78 -17.23
CA GLU A 116 -14.07 -6.45 -18.07
C GLU A 116 -13.90 -7.97 -18.00
N PRO A 117 -14.99 -8.76 -18.03
CA PRO A 117 -14.95 -10.23 -17.95
C PRO A 117 -14.01 -10.87 -18.96
N ASP A 118 -13.92 -10.33 -20.18
CA ASP A 118 -13.00 -10.77 -21.21
C ASP A 118 -11.54 -10.56 -20.85
N VAL A 119 -11.21 -9.46 -20.15
CA VAL A 119 -9.86 -9.15 -19.67
C VAL A 119 -9.50 -10.10 -18.54
N LEU A 120 -10.37 -10.20 -17.51
CA LEU A 120 -10.18 -11.08 -16.36
C LEU A 120 -10.00 -12.53 -16.79
N SER A 121 -10.79 -13.01 -17.78
CA SER A 121 -10.75 -14.40 -18.23
C SER A 121 -9.39 -14.86 -18.76
N ARG A 122 -8.52 -13.92 -19.14
CA ARG A 122 -7.19 -14.16 -19.72
C ARG A 122 -6.05 -14.21 -18.70
N TYR A 123 -6.31 -13.91 -17.43
CA TYR A 123 -5.30 -13.94 -16.37
C TYR A 123 -5.53 -15.04 -15.36
N ASP A 124 -4.45 -15.64 -14.90
CA ASP A 124 -4.49 -16.26 -13.59
C ASP A 124 -4.44 -15.14 -12.56
N LEU A 125 -5.51 -14.98 -11.78
CA LEU A 125 -5.58 -13.99 -10.72
C LEU A 125 -4.89 -14.58 -9.49
N ILE A 126 -3.91 -13.86 -8.96
CA ILE A 126 -3.07 -14.33 -7.86
C ILE A 126 -3.21 -13.37 -6.67
N GLY A 127 -3.74 -13.89 -5.57
CA GLY A 127 -3.66 -13.25 -4.26
C GLY A 127 -2.51 -13.84 -3.44
N PHE A 128 -1.95 -13.09 -2.54
CA PHE A 128 -0.96 -13.60 -1.59
C PHE A 128 -0.95 -12.78 -0.30
N ASP A 129 -0.73 -13.44 0.82
CA ASP A 129 -0.43 -12.74 2.07
C ASP A 129 1.05 -12.35 2.06
N PRO A 130 1.42 -11.07 2.16
CA PRO A 130 2.82 -10.69 2.30
C PRO A 130 3.49 -11.35 3.52
N ARG A 131 4.81 -11.47 3.53
CA ARG A 131 5.55 -12.02 4.67
C ARG A 131 5.15 -11.34 5.99
N GLY A 132 4.91 -12.12 7.03
CA GLY A 132 4.45 -11.64 8.33
C GLY A 132 2.96 -11.33 8.41
N VAL A 133 2.22 -11.38 7.31
CA VAL A 133 0.79 -11.06 7.26
C VAL A 133 -0.03 -12.36 7.28
N ALA A 134 -1.08 -12.37 8.04
CA ALA A 134 -2.09 -13.43 8.14
C ALA A 134 -1.49 -14.85 8.13
N ARG A 135 -1.51 -15.58 7.01
CA ARG A 135 -1.05 -16.97 6.90
C ARG A 135 0.41 -17.08 6.45
N SER A 136 1.09 -15.98 6.15
CA SER A 136 2.45 -15.98 5.62
C SER A 136 3.51 -15.87 6.71
N GLY A 137 4.15 -16.98 7.03
CA GLY A 137 5.17 -17.09 8.04
C GLY A 137 4.59 -17.05 9.46
N ARG A 138 5.36 -16.50 10.41
CA ARG A 138 4.89 -16.33 11.78
C ARG A 138 4.07 -15.05 11.84
N HIS A 139 2.77 -15.17 12.05
CA HIS A 139 1.93 -14.02 12.39
C HIS A 139 2.26 -13.57 13.81
N GLN A 140 3.10 -12.56 13.94
CA GLN A 140 3.54 -12.05 15.24
C GLN A 140 2.88 -10.68 15.49
N ARG A 141 1.69 -10.72 16.09
CA ARG A 141 1.14 -9.52 16.73
C ARG A 141 1.96 -9.19 17.98
N CYS A 142 2.13 -7.91 18.27
CA CYS A 142 2.92 -7.44 19.40
C CYS A 142 2.12 -7.39 20.71
N GLY A 143 0.80 -7.60 20.65
CA GLY A 143 -0.10 -7.55 21.81
C GLY A 143 -0.33 -6.14 22.32
N TRP A 144 -0.49 -5.19 21.41
CA TRP A 144 -0.66 -3.78 21.73
C TRP A 144 -1.99 -3.49 22.44
N PRO A 145 -1.99 -2.54 23.40
CA PRO A 145 -3.21 -2.11 24.08
C PRO A 145 -4.07 -1.14 23.24
N VAL A 146 -3.62 -0.79 22.03
CA VAL A 146 -4.29 0.13 21.09
C VAL A 146 -4.37 -0.53 19.72
N ALA A 147 -5.40 -0.16 18.96
CA ALA A 147 -5.59 -0.69 17.62
C ALA A 147 -4.58 -0.14 16.62
N SER A 148 -4.24 1.12 16.73
CA SER A 148 -3.36 1.81 15.78
C SER A 148 -2.30 2.64 16.45
N SER A 149 -1.11 2.64 15.85
CA SER A 149 -0.02 3.57 16.15
C SER A 149 -0.24 4.94 15.50
N ILE A 150 -1.15 5.06 14.51
CA ILE A 150 -1.48 6.33 13.86
C ILE A 150 -2.42 7.12 14.76
N ARG A 151 -1.83 7.92 15.62
CA ARG A 151 -2.51 8.72 16.65
C ARG A 151 -1.99 10.14 16.62
N SER A 152 -2.81 11.11 17.04
CA SER A 152 -2.33 12.45 17.29
C SER A 152 -1.40 12.50 18.51
N ALA A 153 -0.39 13.34 18.48
CA ALA A 153 0.44 13.62 19.67
C ALA A 153 -0.30 14.42 20.76
N GLY A 154 -1.56 14.75 20.53
CA GLY A 154 -2.40 15.52 21.44
C GLY A 154 -2.22 17.05 21.33
N VAL A 155 -3.05 17.77 22.09
CA VAL A 155 -3.15 19.23 22.02
C VAL A 155 -1.88 19.94 22.50
N GLY A 156 -1.24 19.44 23.57
CA GLY A 156 -0.13 20.12 24.22
C GLY A 156 1.10 19.25 24.46
N PHE A 157 2.14 19.86 25.06
CA PHE A 157 3.37 19.13 25.39
C PHE A 157 3.14 17.92 26.33
N PRO A 158 2.26 17.98 27.36
CA PRO A 158 1.97 16.78 28.17
C PRO A 158 1.38 15.62 27.36
N GLY A 159 0.49 15.89 26.41
CA GLY A 159 -0.05 14.87 25.49
C GLY A 159 1.04 14.26 24.63
N PHE A 160 1.91 15.09 24.04
CA PHE A 160 3.07 14.61 23.28
C PHE A 160 3.99 13.70 24.10
N VAL A 161 4.25 14.05 25.37
CA VAL A 161 5.07 13.20 26.26
C VAL A 161 4.39 11.87 26.54
N ALA A 162 3.09 11.90 26.85
CA ALA A 162 2.32 10.67 27.08
C ALA A 162 2.32 9.77 25.85
N GLU A 163 2.10 10.34 24.67
CA GLU A 163 2.12 9.61 23.40
C GLU A 163 3.53 9.09 23.08
N THR A 164 4.60 9.85 23.35
CA THR A 164 5.98 9.39 23.20
C THR A 164 6.26 8.14 24.05
N VAL A 165 5.77 8.13 25.31
CA VAL A 165 5.89 6.96 26.21
C VAL A 165 5.10 5.76 25.65
N LEU A 166 3.88 6.00 25.15
CA LEU A 166 3.08 4.94 24.52
C LEU A 166 3.81 4.35 23.32
N GLN A 167 4.29 5.18 22.40
CA GLN A 167 4.98 4.71 21.17
C GLN A 167 6.27 3.95 21.50
N ALA A 168 7.00 4.35 22.56
CA ALA A 168 8.15 3.60 23.07
C ALA A 168 7.73 2.24 23.66
N GLN A 169 6.59 2.17 24.36
CA GLN A 169 6.04 0.92 24.86
C GLN A 169 5.63 -0.01 23.72
N LEU A 170 4.92 0.51 22.70
CA LEU A 170 4.53 -0.27 21.52
C LEU A 170 5.74 -0.86 20.80
N ALA A 171 6.83 -0.10 20.70
CA ALA A 171 8.10 -0.59 20.17
C ALA A 171 8.68 -1.71 21.05
N ALA A 172 8.69 -1.51 22.37
CA ALA A 172 9.22 -2.48 23.32
C ALA A 172 8.44 -3.80 23.28
N ASP A 173 7.11 -3.75 23.20
CA ASP A 173 6.24 -4.94 23.11
C ASP A 173 6.57 -5.79 21.89
N CYS A 174 6.80 -5.16 20.74
CA CYS A 174 7.27 -5.85 19.55
C CYS A 174 8.67 -6.43 19.71
N LEU A 175 9.60 -5.67 20.31
CA LEU A 175 11.02 -6.07 20.45
C LEU A 175 11.25 -7.23 21.44
N VAL A 176 10.25 -7.64 22.19
CA VAL A 176 10.29 -8.88 23.00
C VAL A 176 10.32 -10.13 22.10
N GLY A 177 9.81 -10.03 20.89
CA GLY A 177 9.75 -11.12 19.93
C GLY A 177 11.06 -11.43 19.22
N ASP A 178 10.96 -12.13 18.09
CA ASP A 178 12.10 -12.51 17.24
C ASP A 178 12.53 -11.30 16.38
N ARG A 179 13.57 -10.60 16.85
CA ARG A 179 14.10 -9.40 16.19
C ARG A 179 14.68 -9.69 14.81
N ASP A 180 15.27 -10.87 14.62
CA ASP A 180 15.82 -11.25 13.31
C ASP A 180 14.69 -11.46 12.31
N TRP A 181 13.60 -12.06 12.76
CA TRP A 181 12.36 -12.18 11.98
C TRP A 181 11.82 -10.81 11.56
N MET A 182 11.60 -9.90 12.51
CA MET A 182 11.01 -8.58 12.25
C MET A 182 11.83 -7.74 11.26
N ARG A 183 13.16 -7.84 11.33
CA ARG A 183 14.05 -7.13 10.37
C ARG A 183 13.93 -7.63 8.94
N GLN A 184 13.37 -8.81 8.72
CA GLN A 184 13.17 -9.39 7.39
C GLN A 184 11.79 -9.08 6.78
N LEU A 185 10.91 -8.35 7.49
CA LEU A 185 9.57 -8.01 7.00
C LEU A 185 9.56 -6.82 6.04
N SER A 186 10.69 -6.49 5.42
CA SER A 186 10.80 -5.34 4.53
C SER A 186 10.06 -5.52 3.20
N THR A 187 9.62 -4.41 2.63
CA THR A 187 9.02 -4.35 1.28
C THR A 187 9.97 -4.92 0.21
N ARG A 188 11.29 -4.73 0.36
CA ARG A 188 12.27 -5.33 -0.56
C ARG A 188 12.20 -6.86 -0.55
N ASN A 189 12.08 -7.45 0.63
CA ASN A 189 11.95 -8.90 0.75
C ASN A 189 10.58 -9.38 0.24
N THR A 190 9.50 -8.64 0.48
CA THR A 190 8.19 -8.93 -0.12
C THR A 190 8.24 -8.88 -1.65
N ALA A 191 8.94 -7.91 -2.24
CA ALA A 191 9.14 -7.86 -3.68
C ALA A 191 9.96 -9.05 -4.22
N ARG A 192 10.95 -9.53 -3.44
CA ARG A 192 11.69 -10.76 -3.77
C ARG A 192 10.80 -12.01 -3.65
N ASP A 193 9.87 -12.04 -2.66
CA ASP A 193 8.88 -13.12 -2.56
C ASP A 193 7.97 -13.16 -3.78
N MET A 194 7.52 -12.01 -4.27
CA MET A 194 6.73 -11.91 -5.49
C MET A 194 7.48 -12.52 -6.70
N ASP A 195 8.80 -12.34 -6.77
CA ASP A 195 9.59 -12.95 -7.84
C ASP A 195 9.76 -14.47 -7.68
N VAL A 196 9.87 -14.96 -6.44
CA VAL A 196 9.84 -16.41 -6.18
C VAL A 196 8.46 -16.99 -6.52
N ILE A 197 7.36 -16.32 -6.15
CA ILE A 197 6.00 -16.71 -6.56
C ILE A 197 5.88 -16.77 -8.08
N ARG A 198 6.35 -15.73 -8.79
CA ARG A 198 6.40 -15.72 -10.27
C ARG A 198 7.11 -16.95 -10.83
N ALA A 199 8.30 -17.24 -10.32
CA ALA A 199 9.12 -18.36 -10.80
C ALA A 199 8.45 -19.71 -10.49
N ALA A 200 7.92 -19.91 -9.28
CA ALA A 200 7.21 -21.11 -8.87
C ALA A 200 5.93 -21.34 -9.70
N LEU A 201 5.28 -20.27 -10.17
CA LEU A 201 4.14 -20.31 -11.11
C LEU A 201 4.59 -20.52 -12.56
N SER A 202 5.90 -20.66 -12.83
CA SER A 202 6.48 -20.75 -14.18
C SER A 202 6.06 -19.60 -15.09
N ALA A 203 5.89 -18.40 -14.53
CA ALA A 203 5.57 -17.19 -15.27
C ALA A 203 6.85 -16.42 -15.64
N ASP A 204 6.96 -16.01 -16.91
CA ASP A 204 8.09 -15.18 -17.36
C ASP A 204 8.05 -13.79 -16.71
N ARG A 205 6.87 -13.21 -16.63
CA ARG A 205 6.60 -11.88 -16.08
C ARG A 205 5.32 -11.88 -15.26
N ILE A 206 5.17 -10.86 -14.40
CA ILE A 206 3.91 -10.60 -13.71
C ILE A 206 3.29 -9.30 -14.21
N SER A 207 1.96 -9.32 -14.39
CA SER A 207 1.14 -8.11 -14.35
C SER A 207 0.78 -7.83 -12.89
N TYR A 208 0.57 -6.55 -12.56
CA TYR A 208 0.38 -6.16 -11.18
C TYR A 208 -0.64 -5.02 -11.05
N TYR A 209 -1.51 -5.13 -10.06
CA TYR A 209 -2.33 -4.03 -9.58
C TYR A 209 -2.08 -3.80 -8.10
N GLY A 210 -1.60 -2.63 -7.75
CA GLY A 210 -1.33 -2.25 -6.37
C GLY A 210 -1.98 -0.94 -5.99
N VAL A 211 -2.54 -0.90 -4.78
CA VAL A 211 -3.22 0.25 -4.23
C VAL A 211 -2.44 0.79 -3.03
N SER A 212 -2.34 2.12 -2.88
CA SER A 212 -1.76 2.73 -1.67
C SER A 212 -0.33 2.21 -1.39
N TYR A 213 -0.05 1.57 -0.25
CA TYR A 213 1.23 0.89 -0.01
C TYR A 213 1.58 -0.13 -1.11
N GLY A 214 0.58 -0.80 -1.70
CA GLY A 214 0.80 -1.72 -2.82
C GLY A 214 1.49 -1.06 -4.01
N THR A 215 1.38 0.26 -4.18
CA THR A 215 2.08 1.02 -5.21
C THR A 215 3.57 1.14 -4.92
N TYR A 216 3.95 1.34 -3.65
CA TYR A 216 5.35 1.30 -3.24
C TYR A 216 5.94 -0.09 -3.43
N LEU A 217 5.22 -1.16 -3.04
CA LEU A 217 5.62 -2.54 -3.31
C LEU A 217 5.82 -2.80 -4.81
N GLY A 218 4.87 -2.37 -5.66
CA GLY A 218 4.95 -2.49 -7.11
C GLY A 218 6.11 -1.72 -7.72
N ALA A 219 6.39 -0.50 -7.24
CA ALA A 219 7.52 0.31 -7.68
C ALA A 219 8.87 -0.33 -7.28
N VAL A 220 8.95 -0.89 -6.07
CA VAL A 220 10.13 -1.64 -5.60
C VAL A 220 10.33 -2.91 -6.43
N TYR A 221 9.25 -3.64 -6.75
CA TYR A 221 9.33 -4.82 -7.62
C TYR A 221 9.83 -4.45 -9.01
N ALA A 222 9.24 -3.43 -9.63
CA ALA A 222 9.65 -2.95 -10.95
C ALA A 222 11.12 -2.48 -10.97
N GLN A 223 11.61 -1.91 -9.87
CA GLN A 223 13.01 -1.52 -9.74
C GLN A 223 13.94 -2.73 -9.62
N LEU A 224 13.58 -3.74 -8.84
CA LEU A 224 14.43 -4.91 -8.63
C LEU A 224 14.37 -5.89 -9.81
N PHE A 225 13.25 -5.94 -10.53
CA PHE A 225 12.96 -6.94 -11.57
C PHE A 225 12.31 -6.31 -12.80
N PRO A 226 12.95 -5.32 -13.46
CA PRO A 226 12.34 -4.62 -14.59
C PRO A 226 11.97 -5.55 -15.75
N ASP A 227 12.82 -6.53 -16.08
CA ASP A 227 12.58 -7.49 -17.17
C ASP A 227 11.51 -8.53 -16.85
N ARG A 228 11.10 -8.64 -15.58
CA ARG A 228 10.08 -9.57 -15.09
C ARG A 228 8.74 -8.89 -14.81
N SER A 229 8.64 -7.60 -15.10
CA SER A 229 7.41 -6.80 -15.03
C SER A 229 6.72 -6.75 -16.39
N ASP A 230 5.38 -6.94 -16.43
CA ASP A 230 4.56 -6.78 -17.62
C ASP A 230 3.68 -5.52 -17.47
N ARG A 231 2.40 -5.66 -17.18
CA ARG A 231 1.46 -4.56 -17.06
C ARG A 231 1.30 -4.14 -15.61
N MET A 232 1.86 -3.00 -15.29
CA MET A 232 1.84 -2.45 -13.94
C MET A 232 0.79 -1.35 -13.86
N VAL A 233 -0.14 -1.45 -12.92
CA VAL A 233 -1.11 -0.40 -12.59
C VAL A 233 -0.98 -0.08 -11.11
N LEU A 234 -0.69 1.18 -10.82
CA LEU A 234 -0.41 1.69 -9.48
C LEU A 234 -1.43 2.77 -9.15
N ASP A 235 -2.31 2.51 -8.19
CA ASP A 235 -3.45 3.34 -7.84
C ASP A 235 -3.26 4.02 -6.48
N SER A 236 -3.37 5.35 -6.46
CA SER A 236 -3.19 6.15 -5.25
C SER A 236 -1.80 5.98 -4.66
N VAL A 237 -0.81 6.57 -5.35
CA VAL A 237 0.59 6.17 -5.26
C VAL A 237 1.40 6.92 -4.21
N ILE A 238 2.41 6.24 -3.69
CA ILE A 238 3.41 6.78 -2.76
C ILE A 238 4.68 7.17 -3.52
N ASP A 239 5.24 8.36 -3.26
CA ASP A 239 6.61 8.71 -3.64
C ASP A 239 7.61 7.88 -2.82
N PRO A 240 8.39 6.96 -3.43
CA PRO A 240 9.36 6.13 -2.72
C PRO A 240 10.38 6.92 -1.89
N ARG A 241 10.71 8.16 -2.28
CA ARG A 241 11.66 9.03 -1.54
C ARG A 241 11.07 9.61 -0.27
N ARG A 242 9.74 9.59 -0.15
CA ARG A 242 9.00 10.09 1.01
C ARG A 242 8.31 8.99 1.79
N TYR A 243 8.53 7.75 1.41
CA TYR A 243 7.99 6.61 2.11
C TYR A 243 8.49 6.63 3.55
N TRP A 244 7.70 6.58 4.30
CA TRP A 244 6.84 6.47 5.44
C TRP A 244 6.76 7.83 6.18
N LEU A 245 7.86 8.30 6.84
CA LEU A 245 7.82 9.55 7.62
C LEU A 245 7.43 10.77 6.77
N GLY A 246 8.00 10.86 5.56
CA GLY A 246 7.65 11.93 4.63
C GLY A 246 6.19 11.88 4.19
N LEU A 247 5.66 10.69 3.89
CA LEU A 247 4.25 10.50 3.57
C LEU A 247 3.35 10.94 4.73
N GLN A 248 3.69 10.53 5.96
CA GLN A 248 2.95 10.92 7.15
C GLN A 248 2.91 12.45 7.31
N GLN A 249 4.04 13.13 7.09
CA GLN A 249 4.10 14.59 7.13
C GLN A 249 3.25 15.25 6.03
N ASP A 250 3.21 14.64 4.83
CA ASP A 250 2.43 15.15 3.71
C ASP A 250 0.91 14.95 3.92
N TRP A 251 0.47 14.07 4.83
CA TRP A 251 -0.93 14.01 5.24
C TRP A 251 -1.41 15.32 5.86
N GLY A 252 -0.57 15.97 6.68
CA GLY A 252 -0.98 17.15 7.42
C GLY A 252 -1.68 18.20 6.56
N PRO A 253 -1.01 18.83 5.59
CA PRO A 253 -1.64 19.83 4.72
C PRO A 253 -2.77 19.25 3.86
N ALA A 254 -2.66 17.99 3.41
CA ALA A 254 -3.67 17.38 2.55
C ALA A 254 -4.97 17.09 3.29
N VAL A 255 -4.90 16.59 4.52
CA VAL A 255 -6.09 16.33 5.34
C VAL A 255 -6.68 17.62 5.90
N GLU A 256 -5.85 18.65 6.18
CA GLU A 256 -6.33 19.96 6.59
C GLU A 256 -7.19 20.61 5.48
N ALA A 257 -6.72 20.54 4.22
CA ALA A 257 -7.50 20.98 3.06
C ALA A 257 -8.79 20.16 2.86
N ALA A 258 -8.72 18.84 3.03
CA ALA A 258 -9.90 17.98 2.97
C ALA A 258 -10.91 18.26 4.08
N PHE A 259 -10.43 18.71 5.24
CA PHE A 259 -11.28 19.16 6.34
C PHE A 259 -11.97 20.49 6.01
N ASP A 260 -11.27 21.42 5.38
CA ASP A 260 -11.87 22.70 4.94
C ASP A 260 -13.01 22.44 3.93
N ASP A 261 -12.78 21.58 2.91
CA ASP A 261 -13.83 21.16 1.97
C ASP A 261 -15.05 20.55 2.68
N TRP A 262 -14.78 19.65 3.63
CA TRP A 262 -15.86 19.04 4.41
C TRP A 262 -16.59 20.05 5.32
N ALA A 263 -15.88 20.99 5.91
CA ALA A 263 -16.48 22.02 6.76
C ALA A 263 -17.41 22.94 5.98
N ASP A 264 -17.06 23.30 4.73
CA ASP A 264 -17.95 24.02 3.82
C ASP A 264 -19.19 23.19 3.48
N TRP A 265 -18.99 21.89 3.17
CA TRP A 265 -20.08 20.94 2.88
C TRP A 265 -21.04 20.79 4.09
N ALA A 266 -20.49 20.67 5.29
CA ALA A 266 -21.27 20.51 6.54
C ALA A 266 -22.02 21.79 6.90
N ALA A 267 -21.40 22.95 6.75
CA ALA A 267 -22.00 24.26 6.99
C ALA A 267 -23.23 24.51 6.08
N ALA A 268 -23.15 24.12 4.81
CA ALA A 268 -24.29 24.18 3.88
C ALA A 268 -25.46 23.29 4.31
N ARG A 269 -25.25 22.37 5.26
CA ARG A 269 -26.22 21.41 5.79
C ARG A 269 -26.46 21.57 7.31
N ASP A 270 -26.20 22.74 7.86
CA ASP A 270 -26.35 23.00 9.31
C ASP A 270 -27.74 22.71 9.85
N GLN A 271 -28.79 22.93 9.04
CA GLN A 271 -30.17 22.56 9.44
C GLN A 271 -30.33 21.05 9.73
N GLN A 272 -29.48 20.20 9.14
CA GLN A 272 -29.52 18.75 9.31
C GLN A 272 -28.58 18.27 10.42
N TYR A 273 -27.35 18.77 10.45
CA TYR A 273 -26.31 18.24 11.34
C TYR A 273 -26.04 19.11 12.56
N HIS A 274 -26.43 20.39 12.55
CA HIS A 274 -26.22 21.36 13.64
C HIS A 274 -24.77 21.43 14.11
N LEU A 275 -23.84 21.53 13.12
CA LEU A 275 -22.40 21.66 13.36
C LEU A 275 -21.88 23.10 13.23
N GLY A 276 -22.71 24.00 12.68
CA GLY A 276 -22.41 25.41 12.44
C GLY A 276 -22.78 25.85 11.03
N ASP A 277 -23.20 27.11 10.89
CA ASP A 277 -23.72 27.74 9.67
C ASP A 277 -22.62 28.29 8.74
N SER A 278 -21.35 28.10 9.08
CA SER A 278 -20.19 28.49 8.31
C SER A 278 -19.03 27.53 8.53
N ALA A 279 -18.16 27.35 7.54
CA ALA A 279 -16.96 26.51 7.68
C ALA A 279 -16.12 26.87 8.90
N THR A 280 -16.01 28.18 9.20
CA THR A 280 -15.31 28.64 10.41
C THR A 280 -16.00 28.20 11.70
N ALA A 281 -17.34 28.14 11.73
CA ALA A 281 -18.07 27.69 12.90
C ALA A 281 -17.93 26.15 13.08
N VAL A 282 -18.01 25.40 11.98
CA VAL A 282 -17.78 23.94 11.98
C VAL A 282 -16.37 23.62 12.47
N ARG A 283 -15.34 24.29 11.92
CA ARG A 283 -13.94 24.11 12.33
C ARG A 283 -13.76 24.38 13.82
N ARG A 284 -14.25 25.52 14.29
CA ARG A 284 -14.16 25.90 15.71
C ARG A 284 -14.83 24.87 16.62
N GLY A 285 -16.01 24.37 16.23
CA GLY A 285 -16.72 23.33 16.98
C GLY A 285 -15.92 22.03 17.11
N VAL A 286 -15.19 21.63 16.04
CA VAL A 286 -14.34 20.43 16.07
C VAL A 286 -13.07 20.68 16.89
N GLU A 287 -12.43 21.85 16.78
CA GLU A 287 -11.27 22.22 17.60
C GLU A 287 -11.64 22.25 19.08
N ASP A 288 -12.77 22.89 19.45
CA ASP A 288 -13.30 22.90 20.82
C ASP A 288 -13.61 21.48 21.34
N LEU A 289 -14.08 20.59 20.46
CA LEU A 289 -14.36 19.20 20.80
C LEU A 289 -13.08 18.43 21.13
N ILE A 290 -12.00 18.63 20.35
CA ILE A 290 -10.67 18.07 20.60
C ILE A 290 -10.08 18.62 21.91
N ASP A 291 -10.20 19.93 22.15
CA ASP A 291 -9.76 20.55 23.41
C ASP A 291 -10.50 19.97 24.63
N ARG A 292 -11.81 19.77 24.54
CA ARG A 292 -12.60 19.12 25.59
C ARG A 292 -12.15 17.68 25.83
N ALA A 293 -11.91 16.93 24.75
CA ALA A 293 -11.45 15.54 24.81
C ALA A 293 -10.04 15.41 25.44
N SER A 294 -9.20 16.45 25.33
CA SER A 294 -7.90 16.49 26.00
C SER A 294 -7.98 16.59 27.53
N LEU A 295 -9.10 17.13 28.03
CA LEU A 295 -9.35 17.24 29.49
C LEU A 295 -9.97 15.97 30.05
N SER A 296 -10.83 15.31 29.28
CA SER A 296 -11.48 14.04 29.64
C SER A 296 -12.02 13.36 28.38
N PRO A 297 -11.74 12.07 28.16
CA PRO A 297 -12.25 11.35 27.00
C PRO A 297 -13.78 11.45 26.90
N ILE A 298 -14.27 11.67 25.68
CA ILE A 298 -15.70 11.72 25.36
C ILE A 298 -16.15 10.28 25.08
N VAL A 299 -17.08 9.78 25.88
CA VAL A 299 -17.48 8.37 25.81
C VAL A 299 -18.69 8.17 24.90
N VAL A 300 -18.51 7.36 23.84
CA VAL A 300 -19.58 6.91 22.93
C VAL A 300 -19.57 5.38 22.90
N GLU A 301 -20.68 4.73 23.15
CA GLU A 301 -20.81 3.25 23.23
C GLU A 301 -19.75 2.57 24.12
N GLY A 302 -19.40 3.23 25.22
CA GLY A 302 -18.39 2.73 26.16
C GLY A 302 -16.95 2.87 25.68
N PHE A 303 -16.71 3.49 24.51
CA PHE A 303 -15.39 3.80 23.98
C PHE A 303 -15.06 5.29 24.18
N GLY A 304 -13.85 5.59 24.67
CA GLY A 304 -13.41 6.95 24.97
C GLY A 304 -12.63 7.58 23.82
N PHE A 305 -13.15 8.65 23.25
CA PHE A 305 -12.42 9.47 22.27
C PHE A 305 -11.68 10.59 23.04
N ASP A 306 -10.36 10.54 22.99
CA ASP A 306 -9.47 11.60 23.49
C ASP A 306 -8.92 12.49 22.35
N ASP A 307 -8.06 13.44 22.67
CA ASP A 307 -7.40 14.31 21.70
C ASP A 307 -6.32 13.61 20.86
N HIS A 308 -6.00 12.35 21.16
CA HIS A 308 -5.17 11.49 20.33
C HIS A 308 -5.99 10.77 19.25
N LEU A 309 -7.24 10.41 19.56
CA LEU A 309 -8.11 9.59 18.68
C LEU A 309 -9.08 10.42 17.82
N LEU A 310 -9.55 11.59 18.27
CA LEU A 310 -10.45 12.41 17.46
C LEU A 310 -9.83 12.86 16.14
N PRO A 311 -8.56 13.33 16.07
CA PRO A 311 -7.92 13.62 14.79
C PRO A 311 -7.75 12.38 13.91
N ASN A 312 -7.58 11.18 14.50
CA ASN A 312 -7.52 9.92 13.74
C ASN A 312 -8.90 9.57 13.14
N LEU A 313 -10.00 9.75 13.88
CA LEU A 313 -11.36 9.56 13.36
C LEU A 313 -11.62 10.45 12.14
N LEU A 314 -11.28 11.75 12.26
CA LEU A 314 -11.38 12.71 11.15
C LEU A 314 -10.52 12.26 9.96
N TRP A 315 -9.24 11.96 10.21
CA TRP A 315 -8.32 11.45 9.22
C TRP A 315 -8.90 10.22 8.51
N THR A 316 -9.48 9.26 9.24
CA THR A 316 -10.06 8.04 8.67
C THR A 316 -11.22 8.32 7.73
N MET A 317 -12.12 9.23 8.06
CA MET A 317 -13.33 9.49 7.28
C MET A 317 -13.13 10.50 6.15
N LEU A 318 -12.20 11.44 6.27
CA LEU A 318 -11.93 12.45 5.22
C LEU A 318 -11.32 11.89 3.94
N ARG A 319 -10.93 10.61 3.92
CA ARG A 319 -10.32 9.96 2.74
C ARG A 319 -11.21 9.89 1.48
N ASP A 320 -12.52 10.05 1.65
CA ASP A 320 -13.51 9.88 0.58
C ASP A 320 -14.67 10.86 0.82
N ALA A 321 -14.99 11.68 -0.18
CA ALA A 321 -16.07 12.65 -0.09
C ALA A 321 -17.46 12.02 0.15
N ARG A 322 -17.65 10.76 -0.28
CA ARG A 322 -18.87 9.99 -0.03
C ARG A 322 -19.11 9.65 1.45
N LEU A 323 -18.09 9.84 2.30
CA LEU A 323 -18.20 9.70 3.76
C LEU A 323 -18.58 11.00 4.46
N ASN A 324 -18.83 12.09 3.75
CA ASN A 324 -19.15 13.40 4.33
C ASN A 324 -20.34 13.34 5.30
N GLU A 325 -21.44 12.67 4.93
CA GLU A 325 -22.61 12.50 5.78
C GLU A 325 -22.31 11.66 7.03
N ALA A 326 -21.56 10.57 6.83
CA ALA A 326 -21.16 9.70 7.93
C ALA A 326 -20.25 10.44 8.93
N LEU A 327 -19.33 11.26 8.43
CA LEU A 327 -18.48 12.10 9.26
C LEU A 327 -19.29 13.14 10.02
N ALA A 328 -20.19 13.86 9.36
CA ALA A 328 -21.04 14.86 10.02
C ALA A 328 -21.91 14.24 11.13
N SER A 329 -22.53 13.10 10.85
CA SER A 329 -23.31 12.35 11.84
C SER A 329 -22.45 11.84 12.99
N SER A 330 -21.21 11.43 12.72
CA SER A 330 -20.24 10.97 13.74
C SER A 330 -19.81 12.11 14.65
N ILE A 331 -19.43 13.27 14.09
CA ILE A 331 -19.08 14.46 14.87
C ILE A 331 -20.28 14.94 15.69
N ARG A 332 -21.49 14.92 15.13
CA ARG A 332 -22.71 15.24 15.88
C ARG A 332 -22.88 14.29 17.07
N ALA A 333 -22.73 12.97 16.88
CA ALA A 333 -22.85 12.00 17.97
C ALA A 333 -21.81 12.22 19.08
N VAL A 334 -20.54 12.49 18.72
CA VAL A 334 -19.49 12.78 19.69
C VAL A 334 -19.79 14.09 20.43
N THR A 335 -20.30 15.13 19.73
CA THR A 335 -20.69 16.41 20.33
C THR A 335 -21.86 16.23 21.33
N ASP A 336 -22.88 15.43 20.97
CA ASP A 336 -23.99 15.13 21.87
C ASP A 336 -23.53 14.43 23.15
N ALA A 337 -22.63 13.43 22.99
CA ALA A 337 -22.03 12.77 24.15
C ALA A 337 -21.24 13.74 25.04
N ALA A 338 -20.45 14.63 24.44
CA ALA A 338 -19.70 15.65 25.14
C ALA A 338 -20.59 16.62 25.92
N ASP A 339 -21.80 16.89 25.41
CA ASP A 339 -22.79 17.75 26.04
C ASP A 339 -23.70 17.02 27.03
N GLY A 340 -23.45 15.73 27.29
CA GLY A 340 -24.26 14.91 28.19
C GLY A 340 -25.63 14.49 27.61
N ARG A 341 -25.81 14.62 26.30
CA ARG A 341 -26.97 14.12 25.57
C ARG A 341 -26.73 12.69 25.11
N THR A 342 -27.82 11.93 24.90
CA THR A 342 -27.72 10.58 24.33
C THR A 342 -27.39 10.69 22.84
N PRO A 343 -26.22 10.19 22.38
CA PRO A 343 -25.84 10.28 20.97
C PRO A 343 -26.63 9.30 20.10
N GLN A 344 -26.94 9.70 18.89
CA GLN A 344 -27.34 8.78 17.83
C GLN A 344 -26.11 8.36 17.05
N VAL A 345 -25.65 7.12 17.25
CA VAL A 345 -24.40 6.62 16.69
C VAL A 345 -24.65 6.10 15.27
N PRO A 346 -24.03 6.69 14.22
CA PRO A 346 -24.18 6.18 12.86
C PRO A 346 -23.38 4.88 12.69
N PRO A 347 -23.78 4.01 11.71
CA PRO A 347 -23.12 2.73 11.48
C PRO A 347 -21.59 2.82 11.28
N GLN A 348 -21.12 3.87 10.60
CA GLN A 348 -19.70 4.08 10.35
C GLN A 348 -18.90 4.38 11.62
N LEU A 349 -19.47 5.16 12.53
CA LEU A 349 -18.85 5.41 13.85
C LEU A 349 -18.84 4.15 14.70
N HIS A 350 -19.93 3.39 14.70
CA HIS A 350 -19.98 2.09 15.37
C HIS A 350 -18.92 1.12 14.84
N GLN A 351 -18.77 1.00 13.51
CA GLN A 351 -17.72 0.18 12.90
C GLN A 351 -16.31 0.64 13.30
N GLN A 352 -16.08 1.96 13.34
CA GLN A 352 -14.79 2.49 13.78
C GLN A 352 -14.51 2.16 15.25
N ILE A 353 -15.50 2.30 16.14
CA ILE A 353 -15.38 1.94 17.55
C ILE A 353 -15.06 0.44 17.71
N GLU A 354 -15.73 -0.43 16.96
CA GLU A 354 -15.46 -1.87 17.03
C GLU A 354 -14.06 -2.22 16.46
N ALA A 355 -13.62 -1.54 15.41
CA ALA A 355 -12.27 -1.69 14.89
C ALA A 355 -11.21 -1.27 15.92
N GLU A 356 -11.43 -0.16 16.63
CA GLU A 356 -10.52 0.31 17.70
C GLU A 356 -10.50 -0.64 18.91
N LYS A 357 -11.61 -1.33 19.21
CA LYS A 357 -11.66 -2.32 20.30
C LYS A 357 -10.97 -3.65 19.97
N GLN A 358 -10.90 -4.02 18.70
CA GLN A 358 -10.46 -5.36 18.26
C GLN A 358 -9.18 -5.33 17.43
N GLY A 359 -8.81 -4.17 16.92
CA GLY A 359 -7.70 -3.99 15.98
C GLY A 359 -6.33 -4.02 16.65
N GLU A 360 -5.32 -4.32 15.85
CA GLU A 360 -3.92 -4.12 16.14
C GLU A 360 -3.15 -4.02 14.83
N ASP A 361 -2.52 -2.88 14.56
CA ASP A 361 -1.76 -2.62 13.33
C ASP A 361 -0.25 -2.86 13.48
N SER A 362 0.18 -3.62 14.49
CA SER A 362 1.59 -3.84 14.78
C SER A 362 2.37 -4.47 13.63
N VAL A 363 1.74 -5.31 12.80
CA VAL A 363 2.36 -5.88 11.59
C VAL A 363 2.69 -4.79 10.56
N MET A 364 1.80 -3.83 10.38
CA MET A 364 2.02 -2.66 9.55
C MET A 364 3.28 -1.90 9.99
N VAL A 365 3.39 -1.62 11.28
CA VAL A 365 4.54 -0.92 11.87
C VAL A 365 5.82 -1.73 11.76
N GLN A 366 5.78 -3.05 11.94
CA GLN A 366 6.95 -3.91 11.74
C GLN A 366 7.50 -3.77 10.32
N ILE A 367 6.63 -3.73 9.30
CA ILE A 367 7.04 -3.53 7.90
C ILE A 367 7.67 -2.15 7.73
N TRP A 368 7.04 -1.08 8.24
CA TRP A 368 7.58 0.26 8.16
C TRP A 368 8.96 0.40 8.80
N CYS A 369 9.12 -0.16 10.00
CA CYS A 369 10.40 -0.12 10.72
C CYS A 369 11.48 -0.99 10.06
N ALA A 370 11.09 -1.99 9.26
CA ALA A 370 12.02 -2.80 8.46
C ALA A 370 12.41 -2.14 7.13
N ASP A 371 11.66 -1.11 6.68
CA ASP A 371 11.88 -0.43 5.40
C ASP A 371 12.69 0.87 5.54
N ALA A 372 12.37 1.70 6.54
CA ALA A 372 12.93 3.04 6.64
C ALA A 372 13.26 3.42 8.09
N PRO A 373 14.42 4.08 8.31
CA PRO A 373 14.77 4.60 9.62
C PRO A 373 13.95 5.85 9.94
N MET A 374 13.70 6.09 11.25
CA MET A 374 13.10 7.32 11.74
C MET A 374 14.05 8.05 12.69
N PRO A 375 13.93 9.39 12.82
CA PRO A 375 14.65 10.14 13.85
C PRO A 375 14.36 9.59 15.23
N ALA A 376 15.40 9.31 16.02
CA ALA A 376 15.26 8.77 17.37
C ALA A 376 15.04 9.85 18.45
N ASP A 377 15.26 11.12 18.13
CA ASP A 377 15.12 12.24 19.07
C ASP A 377 13.66 12.75 19.12
N PRO A 378 12.94 12.58 20.25
CA PRO A 378 11.59 13.10 20.38
C PRO A 378 11.47 14.63 20.16
N ALA A 379 12.53 15.40 20.46
CA ALA A 379 12.51 16.84 20.24
C ALA A 379 12.36 17.21 18.76
N TRP A 380 12.85 16.36 17.86
CA TRP A 380 12.66 16.56 16.42
C TRP A 380 11.17 16.60 16.05
N TYR A 381 10.39 15.65 16.55
CA TYR A 381 8.95 15.53 16.29
C TYR A 381 8.16 16.68 16.91
N TRP A 382 8.48 17.03 18.17
CA TRP A 382 7.86 18.17 18.82
C TRP A 382 8.08 19.47 18.04
N ASN A 383 9.31 19.71 17.58
CA ASN A 383 9.62 20.89 16.77
C ASN A 383 8.87 20.86 15.42
N ALA A 384 8.76 19.71 14.77
CA ALA A 384 7.98 19.56 13.55
C ALA A 384 6.48 19.86 13.77
N ILE A 385 5.89 19.35 14.86
CA ILE A 385 4.52 19.68 15.27
C ILE A 385 4.34 21.17 15.44
N GLN A 386 5.24 21.84 16.20
CA GLN A 386 5.13 23.29 16.46
C GLN A 386 5.28 24.12 15.17
N ALA A 387 6.14 23.69 14.26
CA ALA A 387 6.32 24.36 12.96
C ALA A 387 5.08 24.22 12.06
N ALA A 388 4.39 23.08 12.12
CA ALA A 388 3.22 22.81 11.28
C ALA A 388 1.91 23.41 11.83
N ARG A 389 1.74 23.53 13.15
CA ARG A 389 0.49 23.97 13.81
C ARG A 389 -0.14 25.26 13.24
N PRO A 390 0.61 26.32 12.86
CA PRO A 390 -0.02 27.54 12.34
C PRO A 390 -0.83 27.33 11.07
N SER A 391 -0.49 26.32 10.24
CA SER A 391 -1.17 25.99 9.00
C SER A 391 -1.98 24.68 9.06
N GLN A 392 -1.83 23.93 10.14
CA GLN A 392 -2.43 22.60 10.32
C GLN A 392 -2.90 22.47 11.78
N PRO A 393 -3.89 23.26 12.24
CA PRO A 393 -4.27 23.31 13.65
C PRO A 393 -4.79 21.96 14.18
N ILE A 394 -5.48 21.17 13.36
CA ILE A 394 -6.02 19.87 13.75
C ILE A 394 -5.01 18.74 13.52
N PHE A 395 -4.34 18.73 12.37
CA PHE A 395 -3.58 17.54 11.92
C PHE A 395 -2.07 17.63 12.09
N ALA A 396 -1.49 18.77 12.48
CA ALA A 396 -0.05 18.87 12.72
C ALA A 396 0.47 17.82 13.71
N ALA A 397 -0.29 17.61 14.80
CA ALA A 397 0.07 16.67 15.85
C ALA A 397 -0.10 15.20 15.43
N LEU A 398 -0.98 14.90 14.49
CA LEU A 398 -1.12 13.57 13.91
C LEU A 398 -0.03 13.30 12.85
N ALA A 399 0.16 14.24 11.94
CA ALA A 399 1.07 14.10 10.80
C ALA A 399 2.55 14.11 11.18
N ASN A 400 2.89 14.68 12.33
CA ASN A 400 4.27 14.75 12.82
C ASN A 400 4.47 14.00 14.15
N ASN A 401 3.57 13.08 14.51
CA ASN A 401 3.73 12.31 15.74
C ASN A 401 4.91 11.35 15.64
N ILE A 402 5.58 11.13 16.78
CA ILE A 402 6.59 10.10 16.93
C ILE A 402 5.93 8.72 16.77
N GLN A 403 6.63 7.78 16.17
CA GLN A 403 6.15 6.44 15.88
C GLN A 403 7.06 5.37 16.52
N PRO A 404 6.64 4.12 16.70
CA PRO A 404 7.47 3.07 17.30
C PRO A 404 8.81 2.89 16.61
N CYS A 405 8.92 3.18 15.31
CA CYS A 405 10.17 3.07 14.56
C CYS A 405 11.28 4.02 15.05
N ALA A 406 10.93 5.09 15.77
CA ALA A 406 11.93 5.97 16.42
C ALA A 406 12.74 5.25 17.51
N PHE A 407 12.17 4.18 18.08
CA PHE A 407 12.76 3.35 19.14
C PHE A 407 13.26 2.00 18.63
N TRP A 408 13.32 1.82 17.30
CA TRP A 408 13.69 0.57 16.63
C TRP A 408 15.10 0.64 16.07
N SER A 409 15.73 -0.52 15.87
CA SER A 409 17.01 -0.59 15.18
C SER A 409 16.84 -0.20 13.70
N PRO A 410 17.82 0.48 13.09
CA PRO A 410 17.75 0.78 11.66
C PRO A 410 17.52 -0.47 10.80
N PRO A 411 16.83 -0.34 9.66
CA PRO A 411 16.61 -1.44 8.74
C PRO A 411 17.94 -2.04 8.24
N PRO A 412 17.95 -3.32 7.87
CA PRO A 412 19.17 -3.98 7.40
C PRO A 412 19.62 -3.52 6.03
N GLU A 413 18.70 -3.07 5.19
CA GLU A 413 18.96 -2.52 3.87
C GLU A 413 18.45 -1.06 3.78
N PRO A 414 19.09 -0.20 2.97
CA PRO A 414 18.58 1.15 2.77
C PRO A 414 17.26 1.12 1.99
N PRO A 415 16.43 2.19 2.10
CA PRO A 415 15.23 2.36 1.27
C PRO A 415 15.57 2.21 -0.22
N THR A 416 14.65 1.62 -0.99
CA THR A 416 14.86 1.42 -2.42
C THR A 416 14.76 2.76 -3.16
N VAL A 417 15.81 3.10 -3.89
CA VAL A 417 15.76 4.21 -4.85
C VAL A 417 15.10 3.69 -6.13
N VAL A 418 13.94 4.26 -6.47
CA VAL A 418 13.23 3.94 -7.71
C VAL A 418 13.72 4.89 -8.81
N ASP A 419 14.24 4.31 -9.89
CA ASP A 419 14.68 5.00 -11.10
C ASP A 419 14.71 3.98 -12.24
N ASN A 420 13.60 3.85 -12.97
CA ASN A 420 13.46 2.87 -14.05
C ASN A 420 12.51 3.34 -15.15
N ALA A 421 12.47 2.60 -16.26
CA ALA A 421 11.63 2.88 -17.41
C ALA A 421 10.54 1.78 -17.62
N VAL A 422 10.18 1.04 -16.59
CA VAL A 422 9.11 0.03 -16.67
C VAL A 422 7.79 0.73 -17.01
N PRO A 423 7.05 0.28 -18.06
CA PRO A 423 5.75 0.84 -18.38
C PRO A 423 4.75 0.59 -17.25
N ALA A 424 4.11 1.66 -16.76
CA ALA A 424 3.12 1.59 -15.71
C ALA A 424 2.02 2.64 -15.90
N LEU A 425 0.77 2.32 -15.60
CA LEU A 425 -0.26 3.32 -15.37
C LEU A 425 -0.21 3.74 -13.90
N ILE A 426 -0.07 5.04 -13.67
CA ILE A 426 -0.18 5.67 -12.36
C ILE A 426 -1.55 6.34 -12.33
N LEU A 427 -2.43 5.86 -11.46
CA LEU A 427 -3.77 6.37 -11.29
C LEU A 427 -3.82 7.22 -10.01
N GLN A 428 -4.34 8.47 -10.10
CA GLN A 428 -4.33 9.35 -8.93
C GLN A 428 -5.45 10.39 -8.97
N ALA A 429 -6.16 10.56 -7.85
CA ALA A 429 -7.09 11.68 -7.66
C ALA A 429 -6.36 12.93 -7.18
N THR A 430 -6.81 14.11 -7.63
CA THR A 430 -6.19 15.39 -7.21
C THR A 430 -6.43 15.70 -5.74
N GLY A 431 -7.52 15.21 -5.14
CA GLY A 431 -7.88 15.43 -3.75
C GLY A 431 -7.58 14.24 -2.82
N ASP A 432 -6.76 13.27 -3.25
CA ASP A 432 -6.33 12.18 -2.37
C ASP A 432 -5.49 12.73 -1.22
N ASN A 433 -5.94 12.50 0.01
CA ASN A 433 -5.26 12.96 1.21
C ASN A 433 -4.53 11.86 1.98
N ARG A 434 -4.48 10.64 1.41
CA ARG A 434 -3.71 9.50 1.92
C ARG A 434 -2.37 9.39 1.22
N THR A 435 -2.41 9.57 -0.08
CA THR A 435 -1.25 9.62 -0.96
C THR A 435 -1.43 10.88 -1.84
N PRO A 436 -1.03 12.05 -1.32
CA PRO A 436 -1.31 13.33 -1.98
C PRO A 436 -0.79 13.40 -3.41
N TYR A 437 -1.50 14.09 -4.29
CA TYR A 437 -1.22 14.19 -5.72
C TYR A 437 0.26 14.45 -6.09
N PRO A 438 1.04 15.26 -5.34
CA PRO A 438 2.47 15.41 -5.59
C PRO A 438 3.27 14.12 -5.57
N HIS A 439 2.82 13.09 -4.82
CA HIS A 439 3.45 11.76 -4.82
C HIS A 439 3.33 11.07 -6.19
N ALA A 440 2.18 11.23 -6.86
CA ALA A 440 1.98 10.68 -8.20
C ALA A 440 2.90 11.35 -9.23
N VAL A 441 3.00 12.66 -9.18
CA VAL A 441 3.93 13.41 -10.04
C VAL A 441 5.37 12.98 -9.81
N ALA A 442 5.74 12.77 -8.56
CA ALA A 442 7.09 12.35 -8.17
C ALA A 442 7.40 10.91 -8.62
N LEU A 443 6.48 9.96 -8.42
CA LEU A 443 6.65 8.58 -8.88
C LEU A 443 6.71 8.50 -10.41
N HIS A 444 5.85 9.26 -11.11
CA HIS A 444 5.87 9.34 -12.57
C HIS A 444 7.23 9.80 -13.10
N GLN A 445 7.86 10.77 -12.44
CA GLN A 445 9.21 11.21 -12.78
C GLN A 445 10.28 10.15 -12.54
N GLN A 446 10.11 9.30 -11.53
CA GLN A 446 11.04 8.22 -11.17
C GLN A 446 10.85 6.97 -12.05
N MET A 447 9.64 6.76 -12.55
CA MET A 447 9.30 5.68 -13.50
C MET A 447 9.08 6.28 -14.89
N SER A 448 10.14 6.59 -15.61
CA SER A 448 10.09 7.35 -16.87
C SER A 448 9.27 6.68 -17.99
N GLY A 449 9.01 5.37 -17.90
CA GLY A 449 8.13 4.63 -18.79
C GLY A 449 6.65 4.72 -18.45
N SER A 450 6.27 5.35 -17.33
CA SER A 450 4.87 5.40 -16.87
C SER A 450 4.02 6.42 -17.62
N ARG A 451 2.69 6.37 -17.36
CA ARG A 451 1.73 7.43 -17.72
C ARG A 451 0.89 7.76 -16.50
N LEU A 452 0.72 9.06 -16.26
CA LEU A 452 -0.11 9.57 -15.19
C LEU A 452 -1.54 9.77 -15.69
N ILE A 453 -2.48 9.09 -15.05
CA ILE A 453 -3.91 9.19 -15.29
C ILE A 453 -4.53 9.87 -14.06
N THR A 454 -4.86 11.13 -14.23
CA THR A 454 -5.38 11.98 -13.16
C THR A 454 -6.89 11.95 -13.10
N LEU A 455 -7.49 11.69 -11.96
CA LEU A 455 -8.89 11.98 -11.68
C LEU A 455 -8.98 13.38 -11.08
N ALA A 456 -9.54 14.32 -11.87
CA ALA A 456 -9.61 15.72 -11.48
C ALA A 456 -10.70 15.97 -10.43
N ASP A 457 -10.48 17.01 -9.60
CA ASP A 457 -11.47 17.61 -8.69
C ASP A 457 -12.24 16.61 -7.82
N THR A 458 -11.53 15.57 -7.37
CA THR A 458 -12.13 14.47 -6.62
C THR A 458 -11.33 14.16 -5.38
N ARG A 459 -11.98 14.22 -4.20
CA ARG A 459 -11.40 13.81 -2.94
C ARG A 459 -11.74 12.34 -2.66
N ILE A 460 -10.82 11.47 -3.05
CA ILE A 460 -10.95 10.03 -2.86
C ILE A 460 -9.58 9.36 -2.84
N HIS A 461 -9.45 8.33 -2.03
CA HIS A 461 -8.36 7.36 -2.06
C HIS A 461 -8.83 6.10 -2.78
N MET A 462 -8.08 5.59 -3.76
CA MET A 462 -8.41 4.50 -4.70
C MET A 462 -9.37 4.95 -5.81
N VAL A 463 -8.82 5.12 -7.02
CA VAL A 463 -9.57 5.68 -8.15
C VAL A 463 -10.10 4.65 -9.15
N LEU A 464 -9.56 3.43 -9.16
CA LEU A 464 -10.07 2.35 -10.02
C LEU A 464 -11.29 1.71 -9.37
N ARG A 465 -12.48 2.28 -9.66
CA ARG A 465 -13.78 1.87 -9.12
C ARG A 465 -14.84 1.91 -10.18
N PRO A 466 -15.83 1.00 -10.17
CA PRO A 466 -16.83 0.89 -11.24
C PRO A 466 -17.67 2.16 -11.44
N ASP A 467 -17.95 2.88 -10.36
CA ASP A 467 -18.86 4.03 -10.31
C ASP A 467 -18.17 5.39 -10.44
N LEU A 468 -16.84 5.42 -10.54
CA LEU A 468 -16.10 6.65 -10.36
C LEU A 468 -15.74 7.36 -11.68
N SER A 469 -15.12 6.65 -12.64
CA SER A 469 -14.72 7.24 -13.92
C SER A 469 -14.61 6.22 -15.03
N THR A 470 -15.47 6.33 -16.04
CA THR A 470 -15.39 5.48 -17.25
C THR A 470 -14.07 5.67 -18.00
N CYS A 471 -13.51 6.89 -17.98
CA CYS A 471 -12.22 7.19 -18.60
C CYS A 471 -11.08 6.39 -17.95
N ILE A 472 -11.05 6.26 -16.62
CA ILE A 472 -10.05 5.46 -15.90
C ILE A 472 -10.28 3.97 -16.16
N LEU A 473 -11.53 3.50 -16.08
CA LEU A 473 -11.89 2.11 -16.35
C LEU A 473 -11.47 1.68 -17.76
N ASP A 474 -11.87 2.44 -18.79
CA ASP A 474 -11.53 2.13 -20.18
C ASP A 474 -10.02 2.10 -20.43
N THR A 475 -9.29 3.06 -19.83
CA THR A 475 -7.83 3.13 -19.97
C THR A 475 -7.17 1.91 -19.35
N THR A 476 -7.60 1.51 -18.15
CA THR A 476 -7.06 0.37 -17.43
C THR A 476 -7.43 -0.96 -18.11
N ASN A 477 -8.69 -1.10 -18.57
CA ASN A 477 -9.15 -2.30 -19.28
C ASN A 477 -8.40 -2.52 -20.59
N ARG A 478 -8.16 -1.48 -21.39
CA ARG A 478 -7.35 -1.58 -22.61
C ARG A 478 -5.91 -1.95 -22.29
N TYR A 479 -5.32 -1.36 -21.25
CA TYR A 479 -3.96 -1.68 -20.87
C TYR A 479 -3.81 -3.14 -20.42
N PHE A 480 -4.69 -3.66 -19.57
CA PHE A 480 -4.68 -5.07 -19.20
C PHE A 480 -5.12 -5.99 -20.36
N GLY A 481 -6.10 -5.59 -21.16
CA GLY A 481 -6.68 -6.38 -22.25
C GLY A 481 -5.72 -6.63 -23.42
N ASP A 482 -5.35 -5.61 -24.14
CA ASP A 482 -4.52 -5.71 -25.35
C ASP A 482 -3.16 -5.03 -25.26
N GLY A 483 -2.84 -4.32 -24.16
CA GLY A 483 -1.59 -3.60 -23.94
C GLY A 483 -1.61 -2.19 -24.52
N THR A 484 -2.77 -1.67 -24.93
CA THR A 484 -2.87 -0.29 -25.37
C THR A 484 -2.44 0.64 -24.26
N PHE A 485 -1.29 1.27 -24.45
CA PHE A 485 -0.69 2.19 -23.52
C PHE A 485 -0.94 3.63 -24.00
N PRO A 486 -1.42 4.56 -23.15
CA PRO A 486 -1.66 5.93 -23.56
C PRO A 486 -0.39 6.60 -24.10
N ALA A 487 -0.51 7.34 -25.22
CA ALA A 487 0.63 8.07 -25.80
C ALA A 487 1.11 9.20 -24.88
N GLU A 488 0.19 9.81 -24.13
CA GLU A 488 0.41 10.94 -23.24
C GLU A 488 -0.30 10.71 -21.90
N ASP A 489 0.07 11.48 -20.89
CA ASP A 489 -0.68 11.56 -19.64
C ASP A 489 -2.12 12.02 -19.91
N ARG A 490 -3.04 11.62 -19.04
CA ARG A 490 -4.46 11.87 -19.26
C ARG A 490 -5.12 12.42 -18.01
N THR A 491 -5.97 13.41 -18.18
CA THR A 491 -6.89 13.86 -17.14
C THR A 491 -8.29 13.33 -17.43
N CYS A 492 -8.87 12.65 -16.46
CA CYS A 492 -10.22 12.12 -16.46
C CYS A 492 -11.09 12.91 -15.47
N ALA A 493 -12.38 13.01 -15.76
CA ALA A 493 -13.37 13.52 -14.81
C ALA A 493 -14.12 12.36 -14.13
N PRO A 494 -14.71 12.58 -12.94
CA PRO A 494 -15.66 11.63 -12.37
C PRO A 494 -16.90 11.53 -13.25
N THR A 495 -17.50 10.34 -13.35
CA THR A 495 -18.74 10.10 -14.11
C THR A 495 -19.92 10.84 -13.47
N THR A 496 -19.93 10.89 -12.15
CA THR A 496 -20.87 11.67 -11.34
C THR A 496 -20.09 12.47 -10.31
N PRO A 497 -20.34 13.76 -10.10
CA PRO A 497 -19.71 14.50 -9.03
C PRO A 497 -19.94 13.79 -7.68
N LEU A 498 -18.90 13.70 -6.85
CA LEU A 498 -19.03 13.25 -5.48
C LEU A 498 -19.51 14.44 -4.65
N GLU A 499 -20.78 14.42 -4.23
CA GLU A 499 -21.41 15.49 -3.43
C GLU A 499 -21.07 15.39 -1.93
#